data_1f0ac9984deb779722512555f1f9866a
#
_entry.id   1f0ac9984deb779722512555f1f9866a
#
_cell.length_a   1.000
_cell.length_b   1.000
_cell.length_c   1.000
_cell.angle_alpha   90.00
_cell.angle_beta   90.00
_cell.angle_gamma   90.00
#
_symmetry.space_group_name_H-M   'P 1'
#
loop_
_entity.id
_entity.type
_entity.pdbx_description
1 polymer ?
#
loop_
_entity_poly.entity_id
_entity_poly.type
_entity_poly.pdbx_seq_one_letter_code
_entity_poly.pdbx_strand_id
1 'polypeptide(L)'
;MAWIGRVLSLLFFCLAGPGGAFAQAADPLPSWNDGAAKQSILNFVADVTREGSPSFVPASQRIATFDNDGTLWPEQPMYVQLAFAIDRIKSLASQHPEWNDKQPFKAVLAGDKEGLVQAGEHGMVELVMASHAGMTTSEFEKIVTGWLATARHPRFKRPFTDLVYQPMLELLAYLRANGFKTFIVSGCGVEFMRTWSEQTYGVPPEQVVGSSIKTRYQMRRDIPVLFRLPEINFVDDKAGKPVAINEYIGRRPIAAFGNSDGDLEVLQWTTKGPGRRFGLIVHHTDAEREYAYDRHSAFGRLDAALDAAALNGWTVVDMKTDWKRIFKFQ
;
A
#
# COMPACT_ATOMS: atom_id res chain seq x y z
N MET A 1 -30.14 56.75 -73.69
CA MET A 1 -28.73 56.75 -73.21
C MET A 1 -28.79 56.49 -71.72
N ALA A 2 -28.56 55.26 -71.33
CA ALA A 2 -28.63 54.79 -69.92
C ALA A 2 -27.24 54.45 -69.39
N TRP A 3 -26.83 55.08 -68.31
CA TRP A 3 -25.60 54.77 -67.58
C TRP A 3 -25.93 53.85 -66.45
N ILE A 4 -25.28 52.64 -66.42
CA ILE A 4 -25.40 51.63 -65.40
C ILE A 4 -24.20 51.82 -64.48
N GLY A 5 -24.47 52.23 -63.25
CA GLY A 5 -23.48 52.25 -62.19
C GLY A 5 -23.36 50.87 -61.53
N ARG A 6 -22.14 50.27 -61.50
CA ARG A 6 -21.80 49.03 -60.74
C ARG A 6 -21.36 49.41 -59.34
N VAL A 7 -22.13 48.98 -58.36
CA VAL A 7 -21.72 48.99 -56.94
C VAL A 7 -20.95 47.74 -56.67
N LEU A 8 -19.67 47.90 -56.24
CA LEU A 8 -18.79 46.79 -55.80
C LEU A 8 -18.97 46.63 -54.33
N SER A 9 -19.67 45.55 -53.89
CA SER A 9 -19.77 45.16 -52.48
C SER A 9 -18.52 44.33 -52.05
N LEU A 10 -17.67 44.91 -51.23
CA LEU A 10 -16.59 44.23 -50.58
C LEU A 10 -17.13 43.37 -49.38
N LEU A 11 -17.17 42.07 -49.57
CA LEU A 11 -17.41 41.08 -48.45
C LEU A 11 -16.13 40.94 -47.69
N PHE A 12 -16.12 41.43 -46.43
CA PHE A 12 -15.11 41.11 -45.43
C PHE A 12 -15.39 39.70 -44.90
N PHE A 13 -14.60 38.73 -45.32
CA PHE A 13 -14.57 37.41 -44.70
C PHE A 13 -13.73 37.50 -43.41
N CYS A 14 -14.39 37.56 -42.26
CA CYS A 14 -13.74 37.30 -40.98
C CYS A 14 -13.40 35.81 -40.89
N LEU A 15 -12.16 35.45 -41.11
CA LEU A 15 -11.61 34.16 -40.76
C LEU A 15 -11.51 34.06 -39.22
N ALA A 16 -12.56 33.54 -38.59
CA ALA A 16 -12.46 33.04 -37.20
C ALA A 16 -11.65 31.76 -37.25
N GLY A 17 -10.39 31.84 -36.89
CA GLY A 17 -9.55 30.68 -36.66
C GLY A 17 -10.15 29.81 -35.53
N PRO A 18 -10.07 28.44 -35.60
CA PRO A 18 -10.51 27.61 -34.52
C PRO A 18 -9.57 27.86 -33.32
N GLY A 19 -10.05 28.56 -32.31
CA GLY A 19 -9.43 28.61 -31.00
C GLY A 19 -9.42 27.17 -30.46
N GLY A 20 -8.29 26.47 -30.58
CA GLY A 20 -8.09 25.19 -29.96
C GLY A 20 -8.22 25.37 -28.47
N ALA A 21 -9.33 24.97 -27.89
CA ALA A 21 -9.43 24.75 -26.45
C ALA A 21 -8.42 23.65 -26.11
N PHE A 22 -7.26 24.03 -25.57
CA PHE A 22 -6.37 23.09 -24.93
C PHE A 22 -7.18 22.48 -23.79
N ALA A 23 -7.62 21.22 -23.95
CA ALA A 23 -8.21 20.48 -22.88
C ALA A 23 -7.16 20.46 -21.75
N GLN A 24 -7.46 21.13 -20.67
CA GLN A 24 -6.61 21.11 -19.46
C GLN A 24 -6.47 19.64 -19.07
N ALA A 25 -5.24 19.13 -19.01
CA ALA A 25 -5.01 17.75 -18.64
C ALA A 25 -5.67 17.50 -17.27
N ALA A 26 -6.46 16.43 -17.17
CA ALA A 26 -7.15 16.11 -15.92
C ALA A 26 -6.12 15.94 -14.79
N ASP A 27 -6.45 16.47 -13.61
CA ASP A 27 -5.61 16.33 -12.43
C ASP A 27 -5.38 14.82 -12.13
N PRO A 28 -4.13 14.34 -12.14
CA PRO A 28 -3.85 12.92 -11.92
C PRO A 28 -4.06 12.48 -10.46
N LEU A 29 -4.14 13.43 -9.52
CA LEU A 29 -4.25 13.21 -8.08
C LEU A 29 -5.44 14.00 -7.49
N PRO A 30 -6.68 13.76 -7.95
CA PRO A 30 -7.84 14.60 -7.62
C PRO A 30 -8.28 14.50 -6.14
N SER A 31 -7.89 13.44 -5.43
CA SER A 31 -8.16 13.28 -3.98
C SER A 31 -7.10 13.91 -3.09
N TRP A 32 -6.06 14.51 -3.68
CA TRP A 32 -5.06 15.30 -2.98
C TRP A 32 -5.44 16.77 -3.01
N ASN A 33 -5.26 17.48 -1.89
CA ASN A 33 -5.32 18.93 -1.87
C ASN A 33 -4.10 19.52 -2.60
N ASP A 34 -4.27 20.68 -3.22
CA ASP A 34 -3.15 21.40 -3.80
C ASP A 34 -2.24 21.90 -2.66
N GLY A 35 -1.00 21.47 -2.66
CA GLY A 35 -0.04 21.75 -1.61
C GLY A 35 1.33 21.15 -1.87
N ALA A 36 2.22 21.29 -0.90
CA ALA A 36 3.62 20.87 -1.03
C ALA A 36 3.76 19.36 -1.26
N ALA A 37 2.96 18.53 -0.58
CA ALA A 37 3.00 17.08 -0.72
C ALA A 37 2.63 16.63 -2.15
N LYS A 38 1.49 17.09 -2.68
CA LYS A 38 1.09 16.81 -4.06
C LYS A 38 2.12 17.31 -5.07
N GLN A 39 2.61 18.54 -4.89
CA GLN A 39 3.58 19.12 -5.81
C GLN A 39 4.91 18.38 -5.80
N SER A 40 5.36 17.88 -4.64
CA SER A 40 6.61 17.10 -4.54
C SER A 40 6.52 15.80 -5.36
N ILE A 41 5.36 15.12 -5.33
CA ILE A 41 5.10 13.93 -6.14
C ILE A 41 5.15 14.26 -7.63
N LEU A 42 4.41 15.29 -8.06
CA LEU A 42 4.33 15.70 -9.46
C LEU A 42 5.71 16.11 -10.00
N ASN A 43 6.47 16.90 -9.23
CA ASN A 43 7.82 17.32 -9.59
C ASN A 43 8.78 16.13 -9.70
N PHE A 44 8.76 15.21 -8.72
CA PHE A 44 9.60 14.02 -8.78
C PHE A 44 9.33 13.19 -10.05
N VAL A 45 8.07 12.92 -10.34
CA VAL A 45 7.69 12.14 -11.53
C VAL A 45 8.10 12.87 -12.81
N ALA A 46 7.84 14.18 -12.92
CA ALA A 46 8.25 14.99 -14.07
C ALA A 46 9.78 14.99 -14.27
N ASP A 47 10.55 15.13 -13.19
CA ASP A 47 12.02 15.14 -13.24
C ASP A 47 12.59 13.83 -13.80
N VAL A 48 12.06 12.68 -13.33
CA VAL A 48 12.62 11.37 -13.69
C VAL A 48 12.05 10.78 -14.99
N THR A 49 10.97 11.37 -15.52
CA THR A 49 10.33 10.88 -16.76
C THR A 49 10.63 11.72 -17.98
N ARG A 50 11.00 13.00 -17.81
CA ARG A 50 11.27 13.91 -18.91
C ARG A 50 12.59 13.55 -19.58
N GLU A 51 12.53 13.14 -20.85
CA GLU A 51 13.70 12.89 -21.68
C GLU A 51 14.60 14.13 -21.79
N GLY A 52 15.91 13.93 -21.72
CA GLY A 52 16.89 15.02 -21.70
C GLY A 52 17.06 15.71 -20.34
N SER A 53 16.25 15.38 -19.33
CA SER A 53 16.50 15.84 -17.95
C SER A 53 17.77 15.19 -17.38
N PRO A 54 18.60 15.92 -16.62
CA PRO A 54 19.74 15.32 -15.90
C PRO A 54 19.31 14.27 -14.87
N SER A 55 18.03 14.27 -14.49
CA SER A 55 17.44 13.31 -13.54
C SER A 55 16.67 12.19 -14.25
N PHE A 56 16.67 12.12 -15.58
CA PHE A 56 15.94 11.11 -16.33
C PHE A 56 16.33 9.68 -15.92
N VAL A 57 15.31 8.86 -15.70
CA VAL A 57 15.47 7.43 -15.40
C VAL A 57 14.69 6.63 -16.45
N PRO A 58 15.31 5.68 -17.17
CA PRO A 58 14.59 4.82 -18.12
C PRO A 58 13.45 4.06 -17.45
N ALA A 59 12.34 3.85 -18.16
CA ALA A 59 11.14 3.18 -17.61
C ALA A 59 11.46 1.80 -17.01
N SER A 60 12.40 1.03 -17.59
CA SER A 60 12.84 -0.26 -17.06
C SER A 60 13.52 -0.18 -15.68
N GLN A 61 13.90 1.02 -15.24
CA GLN A 61 14.56 1.28 -13.95
C GLN A 61 13.65 2.04 -12.97
N ARG A 62 12.45 2.47 -13.39
CA ARG A 62 11.50 3.17 -12.52
C ARG A 62 10.76 2.17 -11.64
N ILE A 63 11.26 1.97 -10.43
CA ILE A 63 10.65 1.11 -9.41
C ILE A 63 10.20 1.97 -8.24
N ALA A 64 8.96 1.75 -7.82
CA ALA A 64 8.35 2.34 -6.63
C ALA A 64 7.86 1.23 -5.70
N THR A 65 8.19 1.32 -4.41
CA THR A 65 7.79 0.38 -3.38
C THR A 65 6.86 1.03 -2.37
N PHE A 66 5.83 0.32 -1.97
CA PHE A 66 4.81 0.77 -1.04
C PHE A 66 4.72 -0.22 0.12
N ASP A 67 4.70 0.27 1.35
CA ASP A 67 4.13 -0.52 2.43
C ASP A 67 2.63 -0.68 2.23
N ASN A 68 2.01 -1.59 2.97
CA ASN A 68 0.58 -1.91 2.86
C ASN A 68 -0.23 -1.30 4.01
N ASP A 69 -0.03 -1.84 5.23
CA ASP A 69 -0.79 -1.46 6.40
C ASP A 69 -0.42 -0.02 6.82
N GLY A 70 -1.42 0.87 6.94
CA GLY A 70 -1.23 2.29 7.22
C GLY A 70 -0.75 3.12 6.01
N THR A 71 -0.31 2.51 4.91
CA THR A 71 0.13 3.22 3.70
C THR A 71 -0.89 3.14 2.57
N LEU A 72 -1.45 1.96 2.31
CA LEU A 72 -2.45 1.76 1.25
C LEU A 72 -3.87 1.53 1.79
N TRP A 73 -3.99 1.03 3.01
CA TRP A 73 -5.24 0.83 3.74
C TRP A 73 -5.04 0.98 5.26
N PRO A 74 -6.11 1.06 6.08
CA PRO A 74 -5.99 1.24 7.53
C PRO A 74 -5.31 0.07 8.23
N GLU A 75 -4.56 0.39 9.29
CA GLU A 75 -3.96 -0.58 10.20
C GLU A 75 -4.54 -0.49 11.64
N GLN A 76 -5.42 0.48 11.88
CA GLN A 76 -6.11 0.65 13.16
C GLN A 76 -7.51 0.03 13.12
N PRO A 77 -8.02 -0.51 14.24
CA PRO A 77 -7.41 -0.55 15.57
C PRO A 77 -6.38 -1.68 15.73
N MET A 78 -6.13 -2.46 14.71
CA MET A 78 -5.11 -3.52 14.61
C MET A 78 -4.87 -3.90 13.16
N TYR A 79 -3.73 -4.49 12.86
CA TYR A 79 -3.43 -5.00 11.52
C TYR A 79 -4.53 -5.94 11.01
N VAL A 80 -4.88 -5.81 9.73
CA VAL A 80 -5.96 -6.63 9.12
C VAL A 80 -5.63 -8.12 9.16
N GLN A 81 -4.36 -8.50 8.96
CA GLN A 81 -3.94 -9.89 9.08
C GLN A 81 -4.06 -10.42 10.52
N LEU A 82 -3.88 -9.58 11.54
CA LEU A 82 -4.13 -9.97 12.92
C LEU A 82 -5.62 -10.21 13.17
N ALA A 83 -6.49 -9.35 12.65
CA ALA A 83 -7.93 -9.55 12.72
C ALA A 83 -8.34 -10.88 12.06
N PHE A 84 -7.78 -11.19 10.89
CA PHE A 84 -7.95 -12.50 10.24
C PHE A 84 -7.48 -13.65 11.13
N ALA A 85 -6.28 -13.57 11.73
CA ALA A 85 -5.73 -14.59 12.59
C ALA A 85 -6.63 -14.85 13.83
N ILE A 86 -7.11 -13.77 14.47
CA ILE A 86 -8.04 -13.83 15.62
C ILE A 86 -9.34 -14.55 15.22
N ASP A 87 -9.96 -14.17 14.12
CA ASP A 87 -11.20 -14.80 13.67
C ASP A 87 -10.99 -16.27 13.29
N ARG A 88 -9.84 -16.58 12.67
CA ARG A 88 -9.46 -17.96 12.34
C ARG A 88 -9.27 -18.82 13.58
N ILE A 89 -8.56 -18.32 14.61
CA ILE A 89 -8.39 -19.00 15.90
C ILE A 89 -9.75 -19.29 16.54
N LYS A 90 -10.64 -18.32 16.59
CA LYS A 90 -12.01 -18.50 17.10
C LYS A 90 -12.76 -19.60 16.33
N SER A 91 -12.63 -19.62 15.01
CA SER A 91 -13.28 -20.65 14.17
C SER A 91 -12.73 -22.07 14.38
N LEU A 92 -11.50 -22.20 14.82
CA LEU A 92 -10.81 -23.47 15.08
C LEU A 92 -10.92 -23.92 16.55
N ALA A 93 -11.38 -23.07 17.46
CA ALA A 93 -11.35 -23.32 18.92
C ALA A 93 -12.01 -24.63 19.34
N SER A 94 -13.09 -25.05 18.67
CA SER A 94 -13.76 -26.34 18.98
C SER A 94 -12.88 -27.56 18.67
N GLN A 95 -11.89 -27.42 17.81
CA GLN A 95 -10.93 -28.47 17.43
C GLN A 95 -9.68 -28.44 18.33
N HIS A 96 -9.52 -27.39 19.14
CA HIS A 96 -8.37 -27.10 19.97
C HIS A 96 -8.78 -26.72 21.40
N PRO A 97 -9.35 -27.65 22.19
CA PRO A 97 -9.81 -27.34 23.55
C PRO A 97 -8.69 -26.83 24.48
N GLU A 98 -7.43 -27.22 24.22
CA GLU A 98 -6.26 -26.76 24.95
C GLU A 98 -6.02 -25.25 24.85
N TRP A 99 -6.59 -24.59 23.85
CA TRP A 99 -6.45 -23.12 23.67
C TRP A 99 -7.19 -22.32 24.73
N ASN A 100 -8.16 -22.91 25.42
CA ASN A 100 -8.88 -22.21 26.51
C ASN A 100 -7.96 -21.89 27.70
N ASP A 101 -6.87 -22.64 27.88
CA ASP A 101 -5.96 -22.48 29.01
C ASP A 101 -4.57 -21.99 28.61
N LYS A 102 -4.25 -21.99 27.30
CA LYS A 102 -2.92 -21.61 26.76
C LYS A 102 -2.90 -20.20 26.20
N GLN A 103 -1.99 -19.33 26.69
CA GLN A 103 -1.69 -18.06 26.03
C GLN A 103 -0.90 -18.29 24.73
N PRO A 104 -1.11 -17.46 23.69
CA PRO A 104 -1.98 -16.29 23.59
C PRO A 104 -3.44 -16.61 23.20
N PHE A 105 -3.76 -17.86 22.92
CA PHE A 105 -5.08 -18.31 22.44
C PHE A 105 -6.19 -17.99 23.45
N LYS A 106 -5.93 -18.19 24.75
CA LYS A 106 -6.85 -17.84 25.83
C LYS A 106 -7.26 -16.35 25.74
N ALA A 107 -6.32 -15.45 25.54
CA ALA A 107 -6.61 -14.02 25.39
C ALA A 107 -7.49 -13.76 24.15
N VAL A 108 -7.20 -14.41 23.01
CA VAL A 108 -8.02 -14.33 21.80
C VAL A 108 -9.46 -14.76 22.04
N LEU A 109 -9.65 -15.92 22.68
CA LEU A 109 -10.97 -16.52 22.91
C LEU A 109 -11.78 -15.70 23.91
N ALA A 110 -11.15 -15.14 24.94
CA ALA A 110 -11.75 -14.25 25.92
C ALA A 110 -11.99 -12.82 25.40
N GLY A 111 -11.40 -12.43 24.26
CA GLY A 111 -11.40 -11.05 23.79
C GLY A 111 -10.54 -10.11 24.65
N ASP A 112 -9.58 -10.64 25.37
CA ASP A 112 -8.67 -9.93 26.25
C ASP A 112 -7.57 -9.22 25.47
N LYS A 113 -7.77 -7.91 25.23
CA LYS A 113 -6.81 -7.08 24.47
C LYS A 113 -5.50 -6.88 25.22
N GLU A 114 -5.54 -6.76 26.54
CA GLU A 114 -4.35 -6.56 27.36
C GLU A 114 -3.48 -7.82 27.35
N GLY A 115 -4.11 -8.99 27.49
CA GLY A 115 -3.43 -10.27 27.36
C GLY A 115 -2.79 -10.48 25.98
N LEU A 116 -3.41 -9.99 24.90
CA LEU A 116 -2.82 -10.00 23.56
C LEU A 116 -1.60 -9.08 23.46
N VAL A 117 -1.66 -7.89 24.01
CA VAL A 117 -0.52 -6.96 24.05
C VAL A 117 0.63 -7.54 24.88
N GLN A 118 0.33 -8.15 26.03
CA GLN A 118 1.33 -8.80 26.90
C GLN A 118 1.98 -10.03 26.26
N ALA A 119 1.28 -10.74 25.36
CA ALA A 119 1.84 -11.86 24.62
C ALA A 119 2.99 -11.44 23.68
N GLY A 120 3.05 -10.16 23.29
CA GLY A 120 4.12 -9.56 22.52
C GLY A 120 4.33 -10.23 21.16
N GLU A 121 5.52 -10.04 20.60
CA GLU A 121 5.88 -10.57 19.27
C GLU A 121 5.79 -12.10 19.20
N HIS A 122 6.24 -12.78 20.25
CA HIS A 122 6.20 -14.25 20.30
C HIS A 122 4.77 -14.79 20.23
N GLY A 123 3.83 -14.20 21.00
CA GLY A 123 2.43 -14.58 20.95
C GLY A 123 1.79 -14.29 19.60
N MET A 124 2.17 -13.19 18.95
CA MET A 124 1.70 -12.87 17.61
C MET A 124 2.16 -13.93 16.59
N VAL A 125 3.42 -14.36 16.66
CA VAL A 125 3.95 -15.44 15.81
C VAL A 125 3.20 -16.75 16.05
N GLU A 126 2.90 -17.13 17.31
CA GLU A 126 2.10 -18.33 17.59
C GLU A 126 0.70 -18.26 16.96
N LEU A 127 0.00 -17.12 17.05
CA LEU A 127 -1.31 -16.93 16.43
C LEU A 127 -1.23 -17.04 14.92
N VAL A 128 -0.20 -16.43 14.29
CA VAL A 128 0.02 -16.53 12.85
C VAL A 128 0.29 -17.99 12.46
N MET A 129 1.17 -18.71 13.17
CA MET A 129 1.46 -20.10 12.83
C MET A 129 0.22 -20.99 12.94
N ALA A 130 -0.58 -20.85 14.00
CA ALA A 130 -1.79 -21.64 14.20
C ALA A 130 -2.90 -21.34 13.16
N SER A 131 -2.96 -20.12 12.67
CA SER A 131 -3.99 -19.69 11.71
C SER A 131 -3.55 -19.85 10.25
N HIS A 132 -2.25 -19.89 9.95
CA HIS A 132 -1.72 -19.80 8.58
C HIS A 132 -1.01 -21.09 8.12
N ALA A 133 -0.60 -21.99 9.02
CA ALA A 133 0.13 -23.20 8.69
C ALA A 133 -0.77 -24.46 8.67
N GLY A 134 -0.19 -25.61 8.29
CA GLY A 134 -0.89 -26.90 8.31
C GLY A 134 -1.80 -27.16 7.13
N MET A 135 -1.73 -26.33 6.08
CA MET A 135 -2.57 -26.44 4.87
C MET A 135 -1.75 -26.13 3.62
N THR A 136 -2.30 -26.35 2.45
CA THR A 136 -1.69 -25.94 1.18
C THR A 136 -1.85 -24.43 0.95
N THR A 137 -1.02 -23.85 0.07
CA THR A 137 -1.16 -22.45 -0.35
C THR A 137 -2.52 -22.16 -0.94
N SER A 138 -3.07 -23.07 -1.76
CA SER A 138 -4.41 -22.92 -2.36
C SER A 138 -5.56 -23.04 -1.35
N GLU A 139 -5.40 -23.85 -0.29
CA GLU A 139 -6.38 -23.90 0.81
C GLU A 139 -6.36 -22.61 1.61
N PHE A 140 -5.17 -22.07 1.90
CA PHE A 140 -5.01 -20.79 2.58
C PHE A 140 -5.63 -19.63 1.79
N GLU A 141 -5.35 -19.54 0.49
CA GLU A 141 -5.94 -18.54 -0.41
C GLU A 141 -7.47 -18.53 -0.34
N LYS A 142 -8.10 -19.72 -0.41
CA LYS A 142 -9.57 -19.84 -0.30
C LYS A 142 -10.10 -19.36 1.06
N ILE A 143 -9.39 -19.66 2.14
CA ILE A 143 -9.77 -19.22 3.49
C ILE A 143 -9.68 -17.71 3.63
N VAL A 144 -8.60 -17.09 3.15
CA VAL A 144 -8.42 -15.63 3.16
C VAL A 144 -9.49 -14.95 2.32
N THR A 145 -9.72 -15.42 1.09
CA THR A 145 -10.76 -14.89 0.18
C THR A 145 -12.15 -14.97 0.82
N GLY A 146 -12.49 -16.12 1.41
CA GLY A 146 -13.78 -16.32 2.11
C GLY A 146 -13.95 -15.40 3.31
N TRP A 147 -12.88 -15.17 4.08
CA TRP A 147 -12.91 -14.24 5.21
C TRP A 147 -13.09 -12.78 4.75
N LEU A 148 -12.32 -12.33 3.77
CA LEU A 148 -12.42 -10.97 3.23
C LEU A 148 -13.81 -10.65 2.67
N ALA A 149 -14.50 -11.63 2.10
CA ALA A 149 -15.86 -11.45 1.59
C ALA A 149 -16.88 -11.09 2.70
N THR A 150 -16.68 -11.59 3.91
CA THR A 150 -17.62 -11.45 5.03
C THR A 150 -17.16 -10.52 6.14
N ALA A 151 -15.85 -10.42 6.37
CA ALA A 151 -15.26 -9.60 7.42
C ALA A 151 -15.52 -8.10 7.19
N ARG A 152 -15.74 -7.40 8.29
CA ARG A 152 -16.03 -5.96 8.28
C ARG A 152 -15.17 -5.24 9.31
N HIS A 153 -14.63 -4.11 8.89
CA HIS A 153 -13.87 -3.25 9.79
C HIS A 153 -14.74 -2.78 10.96
N PRO A 154 -14.24 -2.84 12.22
CA PRO A 154 -15.07 -2.60 13.40
C PRO A 154 -15.65 -1.18 13.48
N ARG A 155 -14.93 -0.15 12.99
CA ARG A 155 -15.40 1.24 12.96
C ARG A 155 -16.26 1.52 11.73
N PHE A 156 -15.78 1.21 10.54
CA PHE A 156 -16.41 1.62 9.29
C PHE A 156 -17.54 0.69 8.83
N LYS A 157 -17.64 -0.53 9.40
CA LYS A 157 -18.65 -1.55 9.06
C LYS A 157 -18.66 -1.95 7.57
N ARG A 158 -17.54 -1.69 6.87
CA ARG A 158 -17.33 -2.01 5.46
C ARG A 158 -16.34 -3.17 5.30
N PRO A 159 -16.33 -3.86 4.15
CA PRO A 159 -15.25 -4.77 3.80
C PRO A 159 -13.89 -4.07 3.94
N PHE A 160 -12.87 -4.79 4.36
CA PHE A 160 -11.53 -4.22 4.45
C PHE A 160 -11.01 -3.73 3.09
N THR A 161 -11.35 -4.43 2.01
CA THR A 161 -10.97 -4.06 0.64
C THR A 161 -11.65 -2.79 0.12
N ASP A 162 -12.72 -2.30 0.77
CA ASP A 162 -13.33 -1.00 0.48
C ASP A 162 -12.62 0.18 1.15
N LEU A 163 -11.75 -0.13 2.14
CA LEU A 163 -11.08 0.88 2.96
C LEU A 163 -9.69 1.24 2.42
N VAL A 164 -9.53 1.16 1.12
CA VAL A 164 -8.29 1.59 0.47
C VAL A 164 -8.22 3.12 0.43
N TYR A 165 -7.06 3.67 0.73
CA TYR A 165 -6.84 5.10 0.65
C TYR A 165 -6.90 5.58 -0.80
N GLN A 166 -7.94 6.32 -1.14
CA GLN A 166 -8.18 6.80 -2.49
C GLN A 166 -7.00 7.62 -3.05
N PRO A 167 -6.35 8.53 -2.28
CA PRO A 167 -5.17 9.24 -2.75
C PRO A 167 -4.01 8.31 -3.15
N MET A 168 -3.83 7.21 -2.43
CA MET A 168 -2.75 6.26 -2.72
C MET A 168 -3.07 5.37 -3.93
N LEU A 169 -4.35 5.04 -4.18
CA LEU A 169 -4.77 4.39 -5.44
C LEU A 169 -4.49 5.29 -6.66
N GLU A 170 -4.78 6.58 -6.54
CA GLU A 170 -4.48 7.57 -7.58
C GLU A 170 -2.98 7.67 -7.83
N LEU A 171 -2.18 7.68 -6.75
CA LEU A 171 -0.72 7.70 -6.84
C LEU A 171 -0.16 6.44 -7.52
N LEU A 172 -0.65 5.25 -7.16
CA LEU A 172 -0.30 3.99 -7.83
C LEU A 172 -0.61 4.05 -9.33
N ALA A 173 -1.81 4.52 -9.69
CA ALA A 173 -2.24 4.67 -11.08
C ALA A 173 -1.38 5.70 -11.83
N TYR A 174 -1.10 6.84 -11.21
CA TYR A 174 -0.28 7.90 -11.78
C TYR A 174 1.16 7.44 -12.05
N LEU A 175 1.77 6.74 -11.09
CA LEU A 175 3.11 6.19 -11.27
C LEU A 175 3.16 5.17 -12.41
N ARG A 176 2.18 4.23 -12.47
CA ARG A 176 2.11 3.26 -13.57
C ARG A 176 1.92 3.92 -14.92
N ALA A 177 1.06 4.94 -15.03
CA ALA A 177 0.88 5.73 -16.24
C ALA A 177 2.17 6.44 -16.71
N ASN A 178 3.09 6.68 -15.77
CA ASN A 178 4.42 7.26 -16.03
C ASN A 178 5.54 6.20 -16.10
N GLY A 179 5.20 4.94 -16.38
CA GLY A 179 6.15 3.86 -16.65
C GLY A 179 6.86 3.30 -15.42
N PHE A 180 6.33 3.52 -14.22
CA PHE A 180 6.85 2.86 -13.01
C PHE A 180 6.29 1.44 -12.86
N LYS A 181 7.12 0.53 -12.38
CA LYS A 181 6.68 -0.72 -11.77
C LYS A 181 6.42 -0.46 -10.28
N THR A 182 5.21 -0.77 -9.81
CA THR A 182 4.81 -0.56 -8.43
C THR A 182 4.79 -1.89 -7.68
N PHE A 183 5.49 -1.96 -6.56
CA PHE A 183 5.58 -3.15 -5.71
C PHE A 183 5.01 -2.85 -4.34
N ILE A 184 4.36 -3.85 -3.72
CA ILE A 184 4.08 -3.84 -2.28
C ILE A 184 5.28 -4.51 -1.60
N VAL A 185 5.80 -3.89 -0.52
CA VAL A 185 6.89 -4.41 0.33
C VAL A 185 6.47 -4.20 1.78
N SER A 186 5.98 -5.24 2.45
CA SER A 186 5.26 -5.10 3.71
C SER A 186 5.60 -6.18 4.73
N GLY A 187 5.54 -5.83 6.00
CA GLY A 187 5.61 -6.77 7.11
C GLY A 187 4.50 -7.81 7.14
N CYS A 188 3.39 -7.53 6.44
CA CYS A 188 2.27 -8.45 6.28
C CYS A 188 2.67 -9.73 5.51
N GLY A 189 1.97 -10.83 5.75
CA GLY A 189 2.23 -12.11 5.09
C GLY A 189 2.01 -12.06 3.58
N VAL A 190 3.04 -12.41 2.80
CA VAL A 190 3.03 -12.30 1.34
C VAL A 190 1.85 -13.06 0.70
N GLU A 191 1.56 -14.28 1.16
CA GLU A 191 0.46 -15.07 0.61
C GLU A 191 -0.92 -14.57 1.05
N PHE A 192 -1.02 -13.87 2.18
CA PHE A 192 -2.25 -13.17 2.58
C PHE A 192 -2.54 -12.01 1.63
N MET A 193 -1.54 -11.17 1.34
CA MET A 193 -1.70 -10.01 0.45
C MET A 193 -1.98 -10.40 -1.00
N ARG A 194 -1.32 -11.43 -1.52
CA ARG A 194 -1.46 -11.88 -2.91
C ARG A 194 -2.87 -12.28 -3.31
N THR A 195 -3.71 -12.68 -2.33
CA THR A 195 -5.09 -13.11 -2.61
C THR A 195 -6.00 -11.97 -3.10
N TRP A 196 -5.64 -10.72 -2.83
CA TRP A 196 -6.53 -9.58 -3.08
C TRP A 196 -5.85 -8.33 -3.65
N SER A 197 -4.50 -8.27 -3.66
CA SER A 197 -3.76 -7.07 -4.07
C SER A 197 -4.01 -6.65 -5.52
N GLU A 198 -4.12 -7.59 -6.44
CA GLU A 198 -4.35 -7.29 -7.85
C GLU A 198 -5.72 -6.66 -8.07
N GLN A 199 -6.77 -7.27 -7.53
CA GLN A 199 -8.14 -6.76 -7.65
C GLN A 199 -8.32 -5.42 -6.94
N THR A 200 -7.60 -5.19 -5.82
CA THR A 200 -7.79 -4.02 -4.97
C THR A 200 -6.92 -2.84 -5.38
N TYR A 201 -5.65 -3.10 -5.69
CA TYR A 201 -4.65 -2.04 -5.99
C TYR A 201 -4.18 -2.03 -7.45
N GLY A 202 -4.51 -3.07 -8.23
CA GLY A 202 -3.91 -3.31 -9.53
C GLY A 202 -2.42 -3.67 -9.44
N VAL A 203 -1.99 -4.25 -8.31
CA VAL A 203 -0.63 -4.77 -8.10
C VAL A 203 -0.70 -6.30 -8.15
N PRO A 204 -0.16 -6.94 -9.21
CA PRO A 204 -0.26 -8.38 -9.41
C PRO A 204 0.58 -9.15 -8.37
N PRO A 205 0.27 -10.43 -8.12
CA PRO A 205 0.88 -11.21 -7.03
C PRO A 205 2.41 -11.30 -7.11
N GLU A 206 3.01 -11.29 -8.29
CA GLU A 206 4.46 -11.29 -8.48
C GLU A 206 5.14 -9.95 -8.12
N GLN A 207 4.35 -8.89 -7.93
CA GLN A 207 4.82 -7.59 -7.45
C GLN A 207 4.55 -7.37 -5.96
N VAL A 208 4.19 -8.43 -5.24
CA VAL A 208 3.98 -8.39 -3.78
C VAL A 208 5.12 -9.14 -3.09
N VAL A 209 5.86 -8.41 -2.26
CA VAL A 209 6.90 -8.88 -1.35
C VAL A 209 6.40 -8.73 0.07
N GLY A 210 6.69 -9.70 0.94
CA GLY A 210 6.20 -9.66 2.30
C GLY A 210 6.81 -10.75 3.18
N SER A 211 6.47 -10.72 4.46
CA SER A 211 6.87 -11.78 5.39
C SER A 211 6.32 -13.13 4.93
N SER A 212 7.06 -14.19 5.17
CA SER A 212 6.67 -15.52 4.72
C SER A 212 6.92 -16.59 5.76
N ILE A 213 6.12 -17.65 5.73
CA ILE A 213 6.38 -18.90 6.41
C ILE A 213 6.94 -19.92 5.41
N LYS A 214 7.66 -20.93 5.91
CA LYS A 214 8.24 -21.96 5.06
C LYS A 214 7.15 -22.75 4.33
N THR A 215 7.43 -23.10 3.10
CA THR A 215 6.61 -24.01 2.29
C THR A 215 7.43 -25.23 1.90
N ARG A 216 6.73 -26.33 1.71
CA ARG A 216 7.34 -27.60 1.25
C ARG A 216 6.54 -28.17 0.09
N TYR A 217 7.25 -28.50 -1.00
CA TYR A 217 6.67 -29.29 -2.07
C TYR A 217 6.31 -30.69 -1.60
N GLN A 218 5.13 -31.17 -1.92
CA GLN A 218 4.71 -32.54 -1.68
C GLN A 218 3.64 -33.00 -2.69
N MET A 219 3.58 -34.31 -2.90
CA MET A 219 2.50 -34.93 -3.67
C MET A 219 1.36 -35.32 -2.74
N ARG A 220 0.14 -34.91 -3.06
CA ARG A 220 -1.10 -35.33 -2.38
C ARG A 220 -2.05 -35.92 -3.40
N ARG A 221 -2.28 -37.26 -3.32
CA ARG A 221 -3.16 -37.98 -4.28
C ARG A 221 -2.79 -37.64 -5.72
N ASP A 222 -1.52 -37.74 -6.08
CA ASP A 222 -0.94 -37.45 -7.38
C ASP A 222 -1.02 -35.97 -7.84
N ILE A 223 -1.39 -35.07 -6.96
CA ILE A 223 -1.40 -33.64 -7.24
C ILE A 223 -0.21 -32.97 -6.52
N PRO A 224 0.66 -32.24 -7.25
CA PRO A 224 1.71 -31.47 -6.65
C PRO A 224 1.15 -30.25 -5.91
N VAL A 225 1.57 -30.04 -4.66
CA VAL A 225 1.12 -28.91 -3.83
C VAL A 225 2.29 -28.29 -3.07
N LEU A 226 2.15 -27.02 -2.71
CA LEU A 226 3.00 -26.36 -1.72
C LEU A 226 2.26 -26.36 -0.37
N PHE A 227 2.89 -26.97 0.61
CA PHE A 227 2.34 -27.12 1.97
C PHE A 227 3.01 -26.12 2.92
N ARG A 228 2.22 -25.38 3.70
CA ARG A 228 2.64 -24.32 4.61
C ARG A 228 3.04 -24.91 5.96
N LEU A 229 4.28 -24.70 6.34
CA LEU A 229 4.87 -25.19 7.60
C LEU A 229 4.75 -24.14 8.72
N PRO A 230 4.67 -24.55 10.00
CA PRO A 230 4.62 -23.61 11.13
C PRO A 230 6.02 -23.10 11.49
N GLU A 231 6.71 -22.52 10.52
CA GLU A 231 8.06 -21.97 10.66
C GLU A 231 8.17 -20.68 9.85
N ILE A 232 8.74 -19.63 10.48
CA ILE A 232 9.07 -18.38 9.75
C ILE A 232 10.16 -18.70 8.73
N ASN A 233 9.95 -18.20 7.51
CA ASN A 233 10.95 -18.21 6.46
C ASN A 233 11.69 -16.87 6.38
N PHE A 234 10.93 -15.76 6.38
CA PHE A 234 11.47 -14.41 6.28
C PHE A 234 10.54 -13.39 6.94
N VAL A 235 11.11 -12.36 7.57
CA VAL A 235 10.38 -11.21 8.13
C VAL A 235 10.72 -9.97 7.31
N ASP A 236 9.74 -9.42 6.58
CA ASP A 236 9.87 -8.27 5.70
C ASP A 236 9.49 -6.97 6.42
N ASP A 237 10.19 -6.68 7.50
CA ASP A 237 10.01 -5.48 8.31
C ASP A 237 11.36 -4.82 8.60
N LYS A 238 11.37 -3.50 8.77
CA LYS A 238 12.58 -2.73 9.07
C LYS A 238 13.71 -3.06 8.06
N ALA A 239 14.88 -3.49 8.59
CA ALA A 239 16.04 -3.88 7.76
C ALA A 239 15.74 -5.08 6.82
N GLY A 240 14.71 -5.85 7.09
CA GLY A 240 14.23 -6.91 6.20
C GLY A 240 13.75 -6.38 4.85
N LYS A 241 13.05 -5.23 4.81
CA LYS A 241 12.51 -4.66 3.56
C LYS A 241 13.57 -4.41 2.48
N PRO A 242 14.69 -3.71 2.72
CA PRO A 242 15.76 -3.59 1.72
C PRO A 242 16.35 -4.93 1.28
N VAL A 243 16.48 -5.90 2.20
CA VAL A 243 16.99 -7.25 1.89
C VAL A 243 16.04 -7.97 0.95
N ALA A 244 14.75 -7.99 1.25
CA ALA A 244 13.73 -8.59 0.40
C ALA A 244 13.63 -7.92 -0.99
N ILE A 245 13.74 -6.61 -1.07
CA ILE A 245 13.78 -5.90 -2.34
C ILE A 245 14.98 -6.35 -3.18
N ASN A 246 16.15 -6.49 -2.56
CA ASN A 246 17.33 -6.98 -3.27
C ASN A 246 17.14 -8.42 -3.76
N GLU A 247 16.53 -9.29 -2.97
CA GLU A 247 16.32 -10.71 -3.29
C GLU A 247 15.22 -10.92 -4.33
N TYR A 248 14.06 -10.26 -4.18
CA TYR A 248 12.88 -10.56 -4.99
C TYR A 248 12.65 -9.58 -6.14
N ILE A 249 13.12 -8.34 -6.04
CA ILE A 249 12.99 -7.33 -7.10
C ILE A 249 14.30 -7.18 -7.88
N GLY A 250 15.45 -7.37 -7.21
CA GLY A 250 16.79 -7.32 -7.83
C GLY A 250 17.23 -5.92 -8.24
N ARG A 251 16.50 -4.87 -7.83
CA ARG A 251 16.83 -3.48 -8.17
C ARG A 251 16.39 -2.53 -7.06
N ARG A 252 17.28 -1.60 -6.68
CA ARG A 252 16.96 -0.54 -5.71
C ARG A 252 15.86 0.38 -6.27
N PRO A 253 14.76 0.62 -5.55
CA PRO A 253 13.71 1.55 -5.97
C PRO A 253 14.22 2.98 -6.10
N ILE A 254 13.54 3.79 -6.91
CA ILE A 254 13.76 5.23 -6.96
C ILE A 254 12.73 6.01 -6.14
N ALA A 255 11.67 5.34 -5.70
CA ALA A 255 10.66 5.89 -4.79
C ALA A 255 10.24 4.84 -3.77
N ALA A 256 10.03 5.25 -2.51
CA ALA A 256 9.50 4.44 -1.43
C ALA A 256 8.44 5.21 -0.64
N PHE A 257 7.38 4.50 -0.26
CA PHE A 257 6.21 5.04 0.43
C PHE A 257 5.90 4.17 1.65
N GLY A 258 5.74 4.79 2.80
CA GLY A 258 5.47 4.11 4.06
C GLY A 258 4.74 5.00 5.04
N ASN A 259 4.53 4.53 6.28
CA ASN A 259 3.84 5.29 7.32
C ASN A 259 4.39 5.07 8.73
N SER A 260 5.35 4.20 8.91
CA SER A 260 5.79 3.79 10.25
C SER A 260 7.31 3.66 10.38
N ASP A 261 7.78 3.39 11.58
CA ASP A 261 9.20 3.07 11.85
C ASP A 261 9.65 1.77 11.17
N GLY A 262 8.71 0.90 10.77
CA GLY A 262 8.98 -0.27 9.94
C GLY A 262 9.49 0.07 8.54
N ASP A 263 9.30 1.32 8.10
CA ASP A 263 9.71 1.80 6.78
C ASP A 263 11.01 2.62 6.80
N LEU A 264 11.58 2.86 7.98
CA LEU A 264 12.75 3.72 8.14
C LEU A 264 13.89 3.28 7.20
N GLU A 265 14.26 2.01 7.23
CA GLU A 265 15.41 1.49 6.49
C GLU A 265 15.16 1.44 4.98
N VAL A 266 13.96 1.10 4.53
CA VAL A 266 13.66 1.11 3.09
C VAL A 266 13.61 2.53 2.54
N LEU A 267 13.11 3.50 3.30
CA LEU A 267 13.14 4.92 2.94
C LEU A 267 14.58 5.43 2.87
N GLN A 268 15.40 5.16 3.89
CA GLN A 268 16.82 5.50 3.91
C GLN A 268 17.56 4.87 2.74
N TRP A 269 17.40 3.56 2.55
CA TRP A 269 18.08 2.84 1.48
C TRP A 269 17.67 3.36 0.10
N THR A 270 16.39 3.61 -0.12
CA THR A 270 15.89 4.17 -1.38
C THR A 270 16.47 5.55 -1.65
N THR A 271 16.34 6.48 -0.68
CA THR A 271 16.63 7.91 -0.90
C THR A 271 18.12 8.25 -0.88
N LYS A 272 18.96 7.47 -0.20
CA LYS A 272 20.41 7.65 -0.20
C LYS A 272 21.11 7.01 -1.41
N GLY A 273 20.36 6.49 -2.39
CA GLY A 273 20.92 6.03 -3.66
C GLY A 273 21.34 7.19 -4.59
N PRO A 274 22.11 6.91 -5.64
CA PRO A 274 22.51 7.92 -6.62
C PRO A 274 21.34 8.41 -7.46
N GLY A 275 21.40 9.66 -7.92
CA GLY A 275 20.39 10.29 -8.77
C GLY A 275 19.17 10.78 -8.00
N ARG A 276 18.13 11.19 -8.74
CA ARG A 276 16.88 11.70 -8.17
C ARG A 276 16.08 10.58 -7.52
N ARG A 277 15.75 10.73 -6.23
CA ARG A 277 15.08 9.74 -5.41
C ARG A 277 13.92 10.39 -4.65
N PHE A 278 12.96 9.58 -4.21
CA PHE A 278 11.79 10.07 -3.50
C PHE A 278 11.45 9.16 -2.31
N GLY A 279 11.18 9.78 -1.16
CA GLY A 279 10.65 9.14 0.04
C GLY A 279 9.42 9.88 0.50
N LEU A 280 8.37 9.14 0.88
CA LEU A 280 7.14 9.71 1.40
C LEU A 280 6.64 8.91 2.59
N ILE A 281 6.20 9.63 3.63
CA ILE A 281 5.59 9.07 4.84
C ILE A 281 4.16 9.60 4.94
N VAL A 282 3.19 8.71 5.10
CA VAL A 282 1.82 9.05 5.47
C VAL A 282 1.76 9.22 6.99
N HIS A 283 1.47 10.44 7.46
CA HIS A 283 1.24 10.75 8.86
C HIS A 283 -0.26 10.78 9.14
N HIS A 284 -0.71 9.91 10.00
CA HIS A 284 -2.12 9.73 10.34
C HIS A 284 -2.56 10.80 11.36
N THR A 285 -3.20 11.86 10.87
CA THR A 285 -3.59 13.04 11.66
C THR A 285 -5.09 13.26 11.72
N ASP A 286 -5.90 12.43 11.06
CA ASP A 286 -7.34 12.63 10.91
C ASP A 286 -8.18 11.63 11.71
N ALA A 287 -8.44 11.98 12.96
CA ALA A 287 -9.27 11.16 13.86
C ALA A 287 -10.77 11.10 13.45
N GLU A 288 -11.23 12.04 12.62
CA GLU A 288 -12.64 12.09 12.20
C GLU A 288 -12.92 11.15 11.05
N ARG A 289 -12.12 11.25 9.98
CA ARG A 289 -12.31 10.47 8.75
C ARG A 289 -11.65 9.11 8.79
N GLU A 290 -10.54 8.98 9.59
CA GLU A 290 -9.77 7.76 9.77
C GLU A 290 -9.38 7.62 11.25
N TYR A 291 -8.12 7.47 11.61
CA TYR A 291 -7.56 7.49 12.96
C TYR A 291 -6.41 8.50 13.02
N ALA A 292 -6.17 9.09 14.19
CA ALA A 292 -4.97 9.88 14.44
C ALA A 292 -4.07 9.11 15.40
N TYR A 293 -2.85 8.83 14.95
CA TYR A 293 -1.83 8.12 15.74
C TYR A 293 -0.44 8.35 15.16
N ASP A 294 0.58 8.24 16.02
CA ASP A 294 1.99 8.38 15.65
C ASP A 294 2.92 7.69 16.68
N ARG A 295 3.71 8.46 17.44
CA ARG A 295 4.84 8.04 18.28
C ARG A 295 4.52 6.99 19.35
N HIS A 296 3.30 6.95 19.83
CA HIS A 296 2.88 6.08 20.95
C HIS A 296 1.92 4.97 20.54
N SER A 297 1.70 4.81 19.25
CA SER A 297 0.81 3.77 18.74
C SER A 297 1.39 2.37 18.95
N ALA A 298 0.54 1.42 19.32
CA ALA A 298 0.91 0.01 19.39
C ALA A 298 1.02 -0.64 17.99
N PHE A 299 0.28 -0.11 17.01
CA PHE A 299 0.32 -0.52 15.60
C PHE A 299 0.65 0.71 14.76
N GLY A 300 1.54 0.58 13.78
CA GLY A 300 1.92 1.68 12.91
C GLY A 300 2.64 2.82 13.64
N ARG A 301 3.50 2.50 14.61
CA ARG A 301 4.28 3.51 15.33
C ARG A 301 5.14 4.31 14.36
N LEU A 302 4.98 5.64 14.40
CA LEU A 302 5.75 6.59 13.60
C LEU A 302 6.48 7.56 14.54
N ASP A 303 7.73 7.27 14.84
CA ASP A 303 8.57 8.02 15.77
C ASP A 303 9.93 8.36 15.14
N ALA A 304 10.81 7.38 15.04
CA ALA A 304 12.14 7.53 14.48
C ALA A 304 12.10 7.93 12.98
N ALA A 305 11.18 7.37 12.19
CA ALA A 305 11.03 7.71 10.79
C ALA A 305 10.50 9.14 10.60
N LEU A 306 9.63 9.62 11.49
CA LEU A 306 9.16 11.01 11.46
C LEU A 306 10.30 11.99 11.74
N ASP A 307 11.14 11.70 12.74
CA ASP A 307 12.32 12.51 13.05
C ASP A 307 13.35 12.50 11.91
N ALA A 308 13.52 11.35 11.26
CA ALA A 308 14.42 11.19 10.13
C ALA A 308 13.92 11.91 8.85
N ALA A 309 12.63 12.15 8.71
CA ALA A 309 12.04 12.69 7.49
C ALA A 309 12.65 14.03 7.07
N ALA A 310 12.73 14.99 7.98
CA ALA A 310 13.30 16.32 7.72
C ALA A 310 14.79 16.23 7.32
N LEU A 311 15.56 15.39 8.01
CA LEU A 311 17.00 15.22 7.76
C LEU A 311 17.29 14.57 6.39
N ASN A 312 16.37 13.74 5.89
CA ASN A 312 16.52 13.02 4.63
C ASN A 312 15.74 13.66 3.48
N GLY A 313 15.01 14.76 3.72
CA GLY A 313 14.21 15.43 2.70
C GLY A 313 13.02 14.60 2.22
N TRP A 314 12.45 13.75 3.09
CA TRP A 314 11.25 12.99 2.75
C TRP A 314 10.00 13.87 2.85
N THR A 315 9.04 13.61 1.98
CA THR A 315 7.73 14.24 2.04
C THR A 315 6.92 13.59 3.15
N VAL A 316 6.49 14.37 4.13
CA VAL A 316 5.52 13.94 5.14
C VAL A 316 4.15 14.42 4.71
N VAL A 317 3.23 13.49 4.50
CA VAL A 317 1.84 13.76 4.15
C VAL A 317 1.02 13.85 5.43
N ASP A 318 0.46 15.01 5.71
CA ASP A 318 -0.56 15.17 6.76
C ASP A 318 -1.91 14.71 6.20
N MET A 319 -2.43 13.57 6.68
CA MET A 319 -3.65 12.97 6.15
C MET A 319 -4.85 13.92 6.22
N LYS A 320 -4.92 14.77 7.25
CA LYS A 320 -6.05 15.69 7.46
C LYS A 320 -6.04 16.86 6.48
N THR A 321 -4.87 17.40 6.18
CA THR A 321 -4.73 18.62 5.39
C THR A 321 -4.33 18.37 3.94
N ASP A 322 -3.58 17.30 3.65
CA ASP A 322 -3.10 17.01 2.30
C ASP A 322 -4.08 16.14 1.49
N TRP A 323 -4.97 15.41 2.16
CA TRP A 323 -5.96 14.58 1.48
C TRP A 323 -7.35 15.20 1.52
N LYS A 324 -7.89 15.50 0.35
CA LYS A 324 -9.25 16.00 0.16
C LYS A 324 -10.29 14.95 0.52
N ARG A 325 -10.01 13.69 0.22
CA ARG A 325 -10.82 12.50 0.49
C ARG A 325 -9.90 11.35 0.87
N ILE A 326 -10.24 10.58 1.92
CA ILE A 326 -9.46 9.42 2.34
C ILE A 326 -9.96 8.15 1.63
N PHE A 327 -11.25 7.88 1.69
CA PHE A 327 -11.86 6.69 1.09
C PHE A 327 -12.76 7.06 -0.08
N LYS A 328 -12.96 6.12 -1.01
CA LYS A 328 -13.80 6.32 -2.19
C LYS A 328 -15.25 6.71 -1.86
N PHE A 329 -15.75 6.29 -0.70
CA PHE A 329 -17.13 6.49 -0.27
C PHE A 329 -17.37 7.79 0.53
N GLN A 330 -16.36 8.59 0.76
CA GLN A 330 -16.47 9.91 1.43
C GLN A 330 -16.79 11.04 0.46
#